data_1e3ed0bcd95a80e4cdddc93920f1a101
#
_entry.id   1e3ed0bcd95a80e4cdddc93920f1a101
#
_cell.length_a   1.000
_cell.length_b   1.000
_cell.length_c   1.000
_cell.angle_alpha   90.00
_cell.angle_beta   90.00
_cell.angle_gamma   90.00
#
_symmetry.space_group_name_H-M   'P 1'
#
loop_
_entity.id
_entity.type
_entity.pdbx_description
1 polymer ?
#
loop_
_entity_poly.entity_id
_entity_poly.type
_entity_poly.pdbx_seq_one_letter_code
_entity_poly.pdbx_strand_id
1 'polypeptide(L)'
;MTPIHVTAAGFDADGVRLTSPAAADFDSRIDTLGDPRYAQTLKDAKRSIVIVSNESARKIVALSTVFTVTGGRRGGRNSVFFVAPDAIADEDIAYGRSSERGIPPGRQKMIGFNFAVPCRGDLQQALPEDRAREEEEFAFYFPQVCNWIESVAEELSSARQIHITLDAVIFDDGLMLGEDCSGLGSHFAALVQARQDAYRMVLQRIEEGQQPGDAVKACLRPDRTERPDRFDREWLVSNEAKNTVAALLRHYGRAQLPDILRRALLPQPFAIRRG
;
A
#
# COMPACT_ATOMS: atom_id res chain seq x y z
N MET A 1 -27.00 -21.73 -4.37
CA MET A 1 -26.30 -20.67 -3.64
C MET A 1 -26.96 -19.33 -3.98
N THR A 2 -27.38 -18.57 -2.97
CA THR A 2 -27.93 -17.22 -3.20
C THR A 2 -26.82 -16.31 -3.74
N PRO A 3 -27.08 -15.55 -4.81
CA PRO A 3 -26.04 -14.66 -5.34
C PRO A 3 -25.68 -13.60 -4.31
N ILE A 4 -24.38 -13.38 -4.10
CA ILE A 4 -23.90 -12.32 -3.21
C ILE A 4 -24.08 -11.00 -3.95
N HIS A 5 -24.76 -10.05 -3.32
CA HIS A 5 -24.92 -8.71 -3.85
C HIS A 5 -23.71 -7.86 -3.49
N VAL A 6 -22.96 -7.40 -4.50
CA VAL A 6 -21.80 -6.52 -4.32
C VAL A 6 -22.11 -5.15 -4.88
N THR A 7 -21.95 -4.12 -4.05
CA THR A 7 -22.09 -2.72 -4.45
C THR A 7 -20.82 -1.96 -4.13
N ALA A 8 -20.49 -0.97 -4.95
CA ALA A 8 -19.39 -0.04 -4.67
C ALA A 8 -19.91 1.39 -4.85
N ALA A 9 -19.59 2.25 -3.89
CA ALA A 9 -19.88 3.66 -3.90
C ALA A 9 -18.58 4.46 -3.68
N GLY A 10 -18.32 5.40 -4.59
CA GLY A 10 -17.31 6.45 -4.40
C GLY A 10 -18.00 7.73 -3.96
N PHE A 11 -17.25 8.65 -3.36
CA PHE A 11 -17.65 10.04 -3.38
C PHE A 11 -17.21 10.61 -4.74
N ASP A 12 -18.06 11.49 -5.29
CA ASP A 12 -17.77 12.16 -6.58
C ASP A 12 -16.71 13.24 -6.31
N ALA A 13 -15.46 12.79 -6.20
CA ALA A 13 -14.34 13.62 -5.82
C ALA A 13 -13.42 13.76 -7.01
N ASP A 14 -13.43 14.91 -7.63
CA ASP A 14 -12.38 15.44 -8.51
C ASP A 14 -11.63 14.39 -9.37
N GLY A 15 -12.38 13.48 -10.01
CA GLY A 15 -11.80 12.48 -10.91
C GLY A 15 -11.26 11.21 -10.23
N VAL A 16 -11.65 10.90 -9.00
CA VAL A 16 -11.36 9.58 -8.39
C VAL A 16 -12.59 8.70 -8.47
N ARG A 17 -12.47 7.56 -9.15
CA ARG A 17 -13.59 6.63 -9.36
C ARG A 17 -13.33 5.26 -8.78
N LEU A 18 -14.39 4.66 -8.24
CA LEU A 18 -14.41 3.29 -7.76
C LEU A 18 -15.19 2.40 -8.73
N THR A 19 -14.53 1.37 -9.28
CA THR A 19 -15.19 0.38 -10.14
C THR A 19 -15.55 -0.85 -9.31
N SER A 20 -16.84 -1.19 -9.34
CA SER A 20 -17.41 -2.34 -8.64
C SER A 20 -17.02 -3.67 -9.30
N PRO A 21 -16.84 -4.75 -8.53
CA PRO A 21 -16.71 -6.11 -9.06
C PRO A 21 -17.89 -6.58 -9.93
N ALA A 22 -19.05 -5.91 -9.82
CA ALA A 22 -20.23 -6.20 -10.63
C ALA A 22 -20.22 -5.54 -12.03
N ALA A 23 -19.23 -4.68 -12.32
CA ALA A 23 -19.10 -4.05 -13.62
C ALA A 23 -18.81 -5.09 -14.71
N ALA A 24 -19.42 -4.95 -15.88
CA ALA A 24 -19.31 -5.93 -16.96
C ALA A 24 -17.88 -6.11 -17.49
N ASP A 25 -17.05 -5.08 -17.41
CA ASP A 25 -15.66 -5.08 -17.85
C ASP A 25 -14.64 -5.40 -16.74
N PHE A 26 -15.09 -5.77 -15.53
CA PHE A 26 -14.21 -5.95 -14.38
C PHE A 26 -13.17 -7.06 -14.60
N ASP A 27 -13.58 -8.20 -15.17
CA ASP A 27 -12.69 -9.32 -15.43
C ASP A 27 -11.59 -8.96 -16.46
N SER A 28 -11.93 -8.18 -17.50
CA SER A 28 -10.95 -7.69 -18.47
C SER A 28 -9.99 -6.66 -17.86
N ARG A 29 -10.44 -5.90 -16.88
CA ARG A 29 -9.57 -5.00 -16.11
C ARG A 29 -8.61 -5.77 -15.21
N ILE A 30 -9.05 -6.88 -14.59
CA ILE A 30 -8.12 -7.78 -13.88
C ILE A 30 -7.03 -8.28 -14.82
N ASP A 31 -7.36 -8.71 -16.05
CA ASP A 31 -6.38 -9.17 -17.03
C ASP A 31 -5.38 -8.08 -17.45
N THR A 32 -5.82 -6.82 -17.45
CA THR A 32 -4.98 -5.69 -17.83
C THR A 32 -4.09 -5.20 -16.70
N LEU A 33 -4.64 -5.09 -15.48
CA LEU A 33 -3.99 -4.52 -14.32
C LEU A 33 -3.24 -5.55 -13.49
N GLY A 34 -3.80 -6.77 -13.40
CA GLY A 34 -3.27 -7.85 -12.58
C GLY A 34 -2.00 -8.47 -13.17
N ASP A 35 -1.24 -9.10 -12.29
CA ASP A 35 -0.18 -9.98 -12.72
C ASP A 35 -0.80 -11.22 -13.40
N PRO A 36 -0.41 -11.55 -14.64
CA PRO A 36 -1.00 -12.68 -15.38
C PRO A 36 -0.95 -14.01 -14.63
N ARG A 37 0.05 -14.19 -13.76
CA ARG A 37 0.22 -15.42 -12.96
C ARG A 37 -0.88 -15.61 -11.93
N TYR A 38 -1.52 -14.52 -11.48
CA TYR A 38 -2.62 -14.52 -10.52
C TYR A 38 -3.99 -14.26 -11.15
N ALA A 39 -4.07 -14.05 -12.47
CA ALA A 39 -5.28 -13.56 -13.11
C ALA A 39 -6.52 -14.40 -12.80
N GLN A 40 -6.41 -15.74 -12.84
CA GLN A 40 -7.53 -16.62 -12.52
C GLN A 40 -7.92 -16.55 -11.04
N THR A 41 -6.95 -16.64 -10.13
CA THR A 41 -7.20 -16.51 -8.67
C THR A 41 -7.85 -15.18 -8.33
N LEU A 42 -7.41 -14.08 -8.96
CA LEU A 42 -8.02 -12.76 -8.78
C LEU A 42 -9.46 -12.69 -9.31
N LYS A 43 -9.75 -13.33 -10.46
CA LYS A 43 -11.12 -13.40 -10.99
C LYS A 43 -12.05 -14.21 -10.10
N ASP A 44 -11.56 -15.32 -9.56
CA ASP A 44 -12.33 -16.14 -8.63
C ASP A 44 -12.61 -15.39 -7.31
N ALA A 45 -11.68 -14.54 -6.88
CA ALA A 45 -11.78 -13.69 -5.69
C ALA A 45 -12.34 -12.28 -5.97
N LYS A 46 -12.81 -11.96 -7.17
CA LYS A 46 -13.15 -10.58 -7.58
C LYS A 46 -14.12 -9.85 -6.65
N ARG A 47 -14.99 -10.58 -5.93
CA ARG A 47 -15.92 -9.98 -4.95
C ARG A 47 -15.23 -9.30 -3.78
N SER A 48 -13.98 -9.63 -3.55
CA SER A 48 -13.12 -9.05 -2.52
C SER A 48 -12.16 -7.97 -3.05
N ILE A 49 -12.34 -7.54 -4.31
CA ILE A 49 -11.46 -6.60 -4.99
C ILE A 49 -12.30 -5.43 -5.51
N VAL A 50 -11.70 -4.25 -5.51
CA VAL A 50 -12.23 -3.05 -6.15
C VAL A 50 -11.12 -2.36 -6.94
N ILE A 51 -11.47 -1.65 -8.01
CA ILE A 51 -10.51 -0.89 -8.80
C ILE A 51 -10.75 0.60 -8.56
N VAL A 52 -9.68 1.29 -8.15
CA VAL A 52 -9.65 2.74 -8.01
C VAL A 52 -8.99 3.32 -9.25
N SER A 53 -9.65 4.24 -9.93
CA SER A 53 -9.14 4.99 -11.08
C SER A 53 -8.86 6.43 -10.65
N ASN A 54 -7.67 6.92 -10.96
CA ASN A 54 -7.30 8.31 -10.76
C ASN A 54 -7.41 9.08 -12.09
N GLU A 55 -8.53 9.76 -12.29
CA GLU A 55 -8.77 10.64 -13.44
C GLU A 55 -8.48 12.11 -13.10
N SER A 56 -7.97 12.40 -11.90
CA SER A 56 -7.58 13.74 -11.48
C SER A 56 -6.23 14.15 -12.07
N ALA A 57 -5.88 15.44 -11.93
CA ALA A 57 -4.57 15.95 -12.32
C ALA A 57 -3.46 15.72 -11.28
N ARG A 58 -3.80 15.12 -10.11
CA ARG A 58 -2.91 14.93 -8.96
C ARG A 58 -2.59 13.45 -8.76
N LYS A 59 -1.45 13.14 -8.19
CA LYS A 59 -1.10 11.78 -7.80
C LYS A 59 -1.75 11.42 -6.47
N ILE A 60 -2.43 10.28 -6.38
CA ILE A 60 -2.94 9.75 -5.12
C ILE A 60 -1.78 9.07 -4.38
N VAL A 61 -1.50 9.49 -3.15
CA VAL A 61 -0.44 8.92 -2.30
C VAL A 61 -0.99 8.08 -1.16
N ALA A 62 -2.26 8.23 -0.84
CA ALA A 62 -2.96 7.31 0.07
C ALA A 62 -4.45 7.28 -0.23
N LEU A 63 -5.07 6.16 0.06
CA LEU A 63 -6.53 6.03 0.05
C LEU A 63 -7.00 4.99 1.07
N SER A 64 -8.25 5.12 1.51
CA SER A 64 -8.95 4.12 2.30
C SER A 64 -10.21 3.66 1.60
N THR A 65 -10.42 2.34 1.62
CA THR A 65 -11.66 1.70 1.23
C THR A 65 -12.26 0.98 2.43
N VAL A 66 -13.56 1.06 2.59
CA VAL A 66 -14.29 0.39 3.66
C VAL A 66 -15.16 -0.70 3.05
N PHE A 67 -14.92 -1.93 3.47
CA PHE A 67 -15.73 -3.09 3.14
C PHE A 67 -16.72 -3.35 4.28
N THR A 68 -18.00 -3.22 4.00
CA THR A 68 -19.07 -3.59 4.92
C THR A 68 -19.68 -4.91 4.46
N VAL A 69 -19.46 -5.97 5.25
CA VAL A 69 -19.92 -7.32 4.95
C VAL A 69 -21.14 -7.63 5.81
N THR A 70 -22.25 -8.01 5.18
CA THR A 70 -23.48 -8.41 5.87
C THR A 70 -23.69 -9.91 5.72
N GLY A 71 -23.86 -10.59 6.84
CA GLY A 71 -23.99 -12.04 6.89
C GLY A 71 -22.66 -12.78 6.74
N GLY A 72 -22.68 -14.10 6.92
CA GLY A 72 -21.49 -14.92 6.85
C GLY A 72 -20.63 -14.92 8.12
N ARG A 73 -19.46 -15.58 8.04
CA ARG A 73 -18.54 -15.75 9.17
C ARG A 73 -17.79 -14.44 9.51
N ARG A 74 -17.65 -13.54 8.56
CA ARG A 74 -16.95 -12.24 8.70
C ARG A 74 -17.87 -11.04 8.46
N GLY A 75 -19.06 -11.08 9.05
CA GLY A 75 -19.93 -9.90 9.07
C GLY A 75 -19.26 -8.75 9.85
N GLY A 76 -19.31 -7.54 9.29
CA GLY A 76 -18.72 -6.36 9.93
C GLY A 76 -18.17 -5.34 8.95
N ARG A 77 -17.50 -4.33 9.49
CA ARG A 77 -16.84 -3.25 8.74
C ARG A 77 -15.33 -3.42 8.84
N ASN A 78 -14.66 -3.39 7.71
CA ASN A 78 -13.20 -3.46 7.62
C ASN A 78 -12.65 -2.34 6.74
N SER A 79 -11.69 -1.59 7.25
CA SER A 79 -11.00 -0.54 6.50
C SER A 79 -9.68 -1.06 5.93
N VAL A 80 -9.45 -0.81 4.65
CA VAL A 80 -8.23 -1.19 3.95
C VAL A 80 -7.53 0.06 3.49
N PHE A 81 -6.26 0.21 3.87
CA PHE A 81 -5.43 1.34 3.50
C PHE A 81 -4.46 0.96 2.39
N PHE A 82 -4.38 1.80 1.37
CA PHE A 82 -3.25 1.90 0.47
C PHE A 82 -2.46 3.14 0.85
N VAL A 83 -1.18 3.02 1.08
CA VAL A 83 -0.31 4.14 1.47
C VAL A 83 1.02 4.07 0.73
N ALA A 84 1.46 5.20 0.21
CA ALA A 84 2.69 5.37 -0.54
C ALA A 84 3.42 6.64 -0.07
N PRO A 85 3.93 6.66 1.18
CA PRO A 85 4.46 7.87 1.80
C PRO A 85 5.72 8.40 1.10
N ASP A 86 6.53 7.54 0.49
CA ASP A 86 7.73 7.96 -0.23
C ASP A 86 7.41 8.60 -1.59
N ALA A 87 6.24 8.31 -2.16
CA ALA A 87 5.78 8.90 -3.40
C ALA A 87 5.55 10.43 -3.33
N ILE A 88 5.59 11.02 -2.12
CA ILE A 88 5.53 12.46 -1.90
C ILE A 88 6.87 13.13 -2.21
N ALA A 89 7.97 12.48 -1.82
CA ALA A 89 9.32 13.05 -1.93
C ALA A 89 9.90 12.85 -3.33
N ASP A 90 9.98 11.62 -3.77
CA ASP A 90 10.59 11.24 -5.05
C ASP A 90 10.02 9.89 -5.49
N GLU A 91 9.36 9.85 -6.62
CA GLU A 91 8.76 8.62 -7.16
C GLU A 91 9.79 7.57 -7.62
N ASP A 92 11.04 7.98 -7.84
CA ASP A 92 12.13 7.06 -8.20
C ASP A 92 12.72 6.32 -6.99
N ILE A 93 12.38 6.74 -5.76
CA ILE A 93 12.85 6.08 -4.52
C ILE A 93 12.02 4.83 -4.17
N ALA A 94 11.01 4.50 -4.95
CA ALA A 94 10.25 3.29 -4.74
C ALA A 94 11.14 2.04 -4.84
N TYR A 95 11.38 1.37 -3.73
CA TYR A 95 12.12 0.13 -3.71
C TYR A 95 11.17 -1.06 -3.79
N GLY A 96 11.43 -1.92 -4.75
CA GLY A 96 11.01 -3.33 -4.77
C GLY A 96 9.54 -3.66 -4.96
N ARG A 97 8.60 -2.74 -4.77
CA ARG A 97 7.17 -3.01 -4.99
C ARG A 97 6.47 -1.79 -5.57
N SER A 98 5.91 -1.91 -6.74
CA SER A 98 5.06 -0.88 -7.37
C SER A 98 3.83 -0.52 -6.52
N SER A 99 3.50 -1.34 -5.51
CA SER A 99 2.45 -1.04 -4.54
C SER A 99 2.74 0.21 -3.70
N GLU A 100 4.00 0.64 -3.64
CA GLU A 100 4.43 1.80 -2.84
C GLU A 100 4.56 3.09 -3.66
N ARG A 101 4.38 3.00 -4.96
CA ARG A 101 4.29 4.18 -5.83
C ARG A 101 2.86 4.67 -5.86
N GLY A 102 2.53 5.83 -5.49
CA GLY A 102 1.18 6.37 -5.55
C GLY A 102 0.40 6.00 -6.84
N ILE A 103 -0.79 6.48 -7.01
CA ILE A 103 -1.57 6.26 -8.24
C ILE A 103 -1.50 7.54 -9.05
N PRO A 104 -0.67 7.60 -10.11
CA PRO A 104 -0.56 8.79 -10.97
C PRO A 104 -1.86 9.11 -11.69
N PRO A 105 -2.01 10.34 -12.23
CA PRO A 105 -3.09 10.70 -13.14
C PRO A 105 -3.25 9.70 -14.29
N GLY A 106 -4.49 9.34 -14.60
CA GLY A 106 -4.84 8.38 -15.65
C GLY A 106 -4.53 6.91 -15.31
N ARG A 107 -4.07 6.59 -14.10
CA ARG A 107 -3.76 5.22 -13.68
C ARG A 107 -4.81 4.62 -12.78
N GLN A 108 -4.76 3.30 -12.66
CA GLN A 108 -5.69 2.50 -11.88
C GLN A 108 -4.93 1.58 -10.92
N LYS A 109 -5.55 1.27 -9.78
CA LYS A 109 -5.03 0.32 -8.79
C LYS A 109 -6.13 -0.61 -8.31
N MET A 110 -5.81 -1.88 -8.17
CA MET A 110 -6.67 -2.85 -7.51
C MET A 110 -6.42 -2.85 -6.01
N ILE A 111 -7.50 -2.82 -5.23
CA ILE A 111 -7.49 -2.88 -3.77
C ILE A 111 -8.26 -4.12 -3.34
N GLY A 112 -7.61 -5.01 -2.62
CA GLY A 112 -8.23 -6.24 -2.11
C GLY A 112 -8.63 -6.13 -0.65
N PHE A 113 -9.60 -6.94 -0.24
CA PHE A 113 -9.99 -7.09 1.15
C PHE A 113 -8.90 -7.84 1.92
N ASN A 114 -8.15 -7.13 2.76
CA ASN A 114 -7.06 -7.68 3.58
C ASN A 114 -5.92 -8.37 2.81
N PHE A 115 -5.72 -8.08 1.54
CA PHE A 115 -4.56 -8.59 0.82
C PHE A 115 -4.02 -7.58 -0.20
N ALA A 116 -2.71 -7.65 -0.42
CA ALA A 116 -2.08 -6.91 -1.51
C ALA A 116 -2.45 -7.57 -2.84
N VAL A 117 -3.02 -6.78 -3.75
CA VAL A 117 -3.38 -7.30 -5.08
C VAL A 117 -2.14 -7.24 -5.98
N PRO A 118 -1.66 -8.40 -6.50
CA PRO A 118 -0.52 -8.43 -7.42
C PRO A 118 -0.84 -7.67 -8.70
N CYS A 119 -0.03 -6.69 -9.04
CA CYS A 119 -0.20 -5.84 -10.21
C CYS A 119 0.91 -6.06 -11.23
N ARG A 120 0.56 -5.95 -12.52
CA ARG A 120 1.47 -6.17 -13.66
C ARG A 120 2.69 -5.25 -13.63
N GLY A 121 2.52 -4.02 -13.13
CA GLY A 121 3.59 -3.04 -13.01
C GLY A 121 4.65 -3.41 -11.97
N ASP A 122 4.32 -4.30 -11.03
CA ASP A 122 5.21 -4.66 -9.92
C ASP A 122 6.46 -5.42 -10.40
N LEU A 123 6.37 -6.12 -11.54
CA LEU A 123 7.44 -6.96 -12.07
C LEU A 123 8.16 -6.37 -13.29
N GLN A 124 7.51 -5.45 -14.01
CA GLN A 124 8.11 -4.83 -15.22
C GLN A 124 9.20 -3.81 -14.87
N GLN A 125 9.36 -3.47 -13.59
CA GLN A 125 10.26 -2.43 -13.12
C GLN A 125 11.51 -2.99 -12.42
N ALA A 126 11.60 -4.33 -12.31
CA ALA A 126 12.81 -4.97 -11.83
C ALA A 126 13.96 -4.75 -12.83
N LEU A 127 15.11 -4.32 -12.33
CA LEU A 127 16.33 -4.29 -13.12
C LEU A 127 16.63 -5.69 -13.66
N PRO A 128 17.23 -5.83 -14.86
CA PRO A 128 17.52 -7.14 -15.44
C PRO A 128 18.30 -8.08 -14.51
N GLU A 129 19.17 -7.52 -13.69
CA GLU A 129 19.96 -8.24 -12.69
C GLU A 129 19.14 -8.74 -11.50
N ASP A 130 18.01 -8.10 -11.19
CA ASP A 130 17.13 -8.49 -10.10
C ASP A 130 16.07 -9.50 -10.53
N ARG A 131 15.82 -9.66 -11.83
CA ARG A 131 14.77 -10.54 -12.36
C ARG A 131 14.90 -11.99 -11.91
N ALA A 132 16.10 -12.55 -11.97
CA ALA A 132 16.31 -13.95 -11.58
C ALA A 132 15.99 -14.15 -10.09
N ARG A 133 16.40 -13.22 -9.25
CA ARG A 133 16.10 -13.21 -7.82
C ARG A 133 14.61 -13.00 -7.55
N GLU A 134 13.97 -12.10 -8.27
CA GLU A 134 12.53 -11.86 -8.15
C GLU A 134 11.70 -13.04 -8.64
N GLU A 135 12.14 -13.74 -9.67
CA GLU A 135 11.51 -14.97 -10.14
C GLU A 135 11.62 -16.10 -9.08
N GLU A 136 12.74 -16.21 -8.40
CA GLU A 136 12.93 -17.17 -7.31
C GLU A 136 12.08 -16.81 -6.09
N GLU A 137 12.10 -15.56 -5.65
CA GLU A 137 11.24 -15.05 -4.58
C GLU A 137 9.75 -15.21 -4.93
N PHE A 138 9.39 -14.93 -6.18
CA PHE A 138 8.04 -15.16 -6.67
C PHE A 138 7.64 -16.62 -6.57
N ALA A 139 8.46 -17.55 -7.06
CA ALA A 139 8.16 -18.98 -7.02
C ALA A 139 7.95 -19.47 -5.58
N PHE A 140 8.68 -18.88 -4.62
CA PHE A 140 8.54 -19.19 -3.20
C PHE A 140 7.25 -18.64 -2.58
N TYR A 141 6.88 -17.39 -2.90
CA TYR A 141 5.72 -16.72 -2.29
C TYR A 141 4.41 -16.96 -3.03
N PHE A 142 4.45 -17.37 -4.29
CA PHE A 142 3.27 -17.54 -5.13
C PHE A 142 2.18 -18.42 -4.49
N PRO A 143 2.47 -19.64 -3.97
CA PRO A 143 1.45 -20.47 -3.35
C PRO A 143 0.84 -19.82 -2.12
N GLN A 144 1.63 -19.07 -1.33
CA GLN A 144 1.16 -18.40 -0.12
C GLN A 144 0.21 -17.25 -0.43
N VAL A 145 0.52 -16.47 -1.48
CA VAL A 145 -0.33 -15.37 -1.93
C VAL A 145 -1.64 -15.91 -2.50
N CYS A 146 -1.60 -16.97 -3.32
CA CYS A 146 -2.81 -17.63 -3.82
C CYS A 146 -3.68 -18.14 -2.67
N ASN A 147 -3.12 -18.90 -1.74
CA ASN A 147 -3.83 -19.43 -0.57
C ASN A 147 -4.48 -18.31 0.26
N TRP A 148 -3.80 -17.17 0.38
CA TRP A 148 -4.34 -16.03 1.12
C TRP A 148 -5.51 -15.39 0.40
N ILE A 149 -5.41 -15.16 -0.92
CA ILE A 149 -6.50 -14.63 -1.74
C ILE A 149 -7.71 -15.58 -1.70
N GLU A 150 -7.47 -16.89 -1.85
CA GLU A 150 -8.50 -17.93 -1.81
C GLU A 150 -9.18 -18.00 -0.43
N SER A 151 -8.40 -17.93 0.65
CA SER A 151 -8.93 -17.90 2.02
C SER A 151 -9.87 -16.72 2.25
N VAL A 152 -9.52 -15.52 1.76
CA VAL A 152 -10.39 -14.35 1.84
C VAL A 152 -11.66 -14.55 1.00
N ALA A 153 -11.53 -15.10 -0.21
CA ALA A 153 -12.67 -15.40 -1.08
C ALA A 153 -13.63 -16.41 -0.43
N GLU A 154 -13.08 -17.45 0.22
CA GLU A 154 -13.87 -18.44 0.96
C GLU A 154 -14.58 -17.81 2.17
N GLU A 155 -13.89 -17.00 2.96
CA GLU A 155 -14.49 -16.28 4.09
C GLU A 155 -15.67 -15.39 3.68
N LEU A 156 -15.56 -14.75 2.52
CA LEU A 156 -16.62 -13.89 1.97
C LEU A 156 -17.68 -14.67 1.19
N SER A 157 -17.47 -15.95 0.90
CA SER A 157 -18.41 -16.77 0.11
C SER A 157 -19.78 -16.93 0.76
N SER A 158 -19.85 -16.87 2.08
CA SER A 158 -21.09 -16.97 2.87
C SER A 158 -21.74 -15.60 3.17
N ALA A 159 -21.15 -14.51 2.71
CA ALA A 159 -21.73 -13.18 2.84
C ALA A 159 -23.03 -13.09 2.02
N ARG A 160 -23.99 -12.32 2.52
CA ARG A 160 -25.23 -11.98 1.78
C ARG A 160 -25.04 -10.74 0.91
N GLN A 161 -24.29 -9.79 1.47
CA GLN A 161 -24.01 -8.53 0.81
C GLN A 161 -22.61 -8.05 1.17
N ILE A 162 -21.91 -7.47 0.19
CA ILE A 162 -20.67 -6.74 0.38
C ILE A 162 -20.87 -5.34 -0.19
N HIS A 163 -20.74 -4.34 0.67
CA HIS A 163 -20.76 -2.94 0.27
C HIS A 163 -19.38 -2.34 0.44
N ILE A 164 -18.85 -1.75 -0.63
CA ILE A 164 -17.49 -1.19 -0.66
C ILE A 164 -17.61 0.32 -0.87
N THR A 165 -17.03 1.10 0.03
CA THR A 165 -16.99 2.57 -0.08
C THR A 165 -15.56 3.07 -0.16
N LEU A 166 -15.32 4.05 -1.02
CA LEU A 166 -14.14 4.88 -0.95
C LEU A 166 -14.37 5.89 0.19
N ASP A 167 -13.57 5.83 1.23
CA ASP A 167 -13.78 6.61 2.45
C ASP A 167 -12.96 7.91 2.44
N ALA A 168 -11.70 7.84 2.05
CA ALA A 168 -10.83 9.00 1.91
C ALA A 168 -9.73 8.78 0.87
N VAL A 169 -9.24 9.87 0.30
CA VAL A 169 -8.10 9.91 -0.64
C VAL A 169 -7.20 11.07 -0.25
N ILE A 170 -5.88 10.86 -0.26
CA ILE A 170 -4.87 11.89 -0.04
C ILE A 170 -4.02 12.01 -1.30
N PHE A 171 -3.87 13.23 -1.78
CA PHE A 171 -3.03 13.57 -2.91
C PHE A 171 -1.62 14.01 -2.48
N ASP A 172 -0.69 14.03 -3.42
CA ASP A 172 0.72 14.40 -3.22
C ASP A 172 0.92 15.85 -2.74
N ASP A 173 -0.03 16.75 -3.01
CA ASP A 173 -0.06 18.12 -2.50
C ASP A 173 -0.64 18.26 -1.07
N GLY A 174 -1.00 17.14 -0.44
CA GLY A 174 -1.60 17.09 0.89
C GLY A 174 -3.10 17.34 0.94
N LEU A 175 -3.78 17.54 -0.20
CA LEU A 175 -5.23 17.61 -0.19
C LEU A 175 -5.84 16.26 0.14
N MET A 176 -6.75 16.23 1.11
CA MET A 176 -7.54 15.05 1.45
C MET A 176 -9.00 15.29 1.13
N LEU A 177 -9.60 14.34 0.43
CA LEU A 177 -11.02 14.30 0.11
C LEU A 177 -11.68 13.09 0.79
N GLY A 178 -12.97 13.22 1.11
CA GLY A 178 -13.77 12.19 1.78
C GLY A 178 -13.93 12.41 3.29
N GLU A 179 -14.70 11.52 3.92
CA GLU A 179 -15.07 11.68 5.34
C GLU A 179 -13.97 11.27 6.31
N ASP A 180 -13.06 10.39 5.87
CA ASP A 180 -11.96 9.83 6.68
C ASP A 180 -12.45 9.14 7.97
N CYS A 181 -13.56 8.42 7.88
CA CYS A 181 -14.11 7.66 9.01
C CYS A 181 -13.16 6.53 9.46
N SER A 182 -12.25 6.10 8.60
CA SER A 182 -11.24 5.08 8.90
C SER A 182 -10.00 5.64 9.62
N GLY A 183 -9.81 6.97 9.62
CA GLY A 183 -8.65 7.64 10.19
C GLY A 183 -7.38 7.54 9.32
N LEU A 184 -7.55 7.47 7.99
CA LEU A 184 -6.46 7.44 7.03
C LEU A 184 -5.52 8.64 7.20
N GLY A 185 -6.08 9.86 7.34
CA GLY A 185 -5.28 11.09 7.45
C GLY A 185 -4.30 11.05 8.61
N SER A 186 -4.77 10.68 9.80
CA SER A 186 -3.90 10.54 10.97
C SER A 186 -2.86 9.41 10.82
N HIS A 187 -3.26 8.29 10.20
CA HIS A 187 -2.35 7.17 9.95
C HIS A 187 -1.24 7.56 8.97
N PHE A 188 -1.61 8.19 7.86
CA PHE A 188 -0.67 8.57 6.81
C PHE A 188 0.32 9.64 7.31
N ALA A 189 -0.18 10.67 8.03
CA ALA A 189 0.69 11.70 8.62
C ALA A 189 1.71 11.11 9.61
N ALA A 190 1.27 10.19 10.48
CA ALA A 190 2.16 9.51 11.41
C ALA A 190 3.23 8.67 10.69
N LEU A 191 2.84 7.96 9.62
CA LEU A 191 3.76 7.14 8.84
C LEU A 191 4.81 8.00 8.10
N VAL A 192 4.39 9.10 7.46
CA VAL A 192 5.30 10.06 6.81
C VAL A 192 6.29 10.61 7.84
N GLN A 193 5.81 11.07 9.00
CA GLN A 193 6.67 11.61 10.05
C GLN A 193 7.69 10.58 10.55
N ALA A 194 7.24 9.36 10.86
CA ALA A 194 8.11 8.30 11.34
C ALA A 194 9.21 7.93 10.32
N ARG A 195 8.87 7.90 9.01
CA ARG A 195 9.86 7.67 7.95
C ARG A 195 10.87 8.81 7.86
N GLN A 196 10.41 10.07 7.89
CA GLN A 196 11.31 11.23 7.88
C GLN A 196 12.27 11.22 9.08
N ASP A 197 11.81 10.85 10.26
CA ASP A 197 12.64 10.76 11.45
C ASP A 197 13.66 9.61 11.37
N ALA A 198 13.25 8.46 10.84
CA ALA A 198 14.15 7.34 10.60
C ALA A 198 15.26 7.69 9.57
N TYR A 199 14.89 8.40 8.49
CA TYR A 199 15.86 8.84 7.48
C TYR A 199 16.87 9.84 8.05
N ARG A 200 16.40 10.86 8.81
CA ARG A 200 17.28 11.82 9.49
C ARG A 200 18.22 11.14 10.47
N MET A 201 17.70 10.22 11.30
CA MET A 201 18.49 9.48 12.28
C MET A 201 19.63 8.69 11.62
N VAL A 202 19.35 7.98 10.53
CA VAL A 202 20.36 7.19 9.83
C VAL A 202 21.38 8.08 9.14
N LEU A 203 20.93 9.14 8.45
CA LEU A 203 21.83 10.11 7.82
C LEU A 203 22.77 10.77 8.82
N GLN A 204 22.25 11.25 9.95
CA GLN A 204 23.07 11.85 11.00
C GLN A 204 24.18 10.90 11.47
N ARG A 205 23.86 9.63 11.71
CA ARG A 205 24.85 8.64 12.12
C ARG A 205 25.93 8.39 11.06
N ILE A 206 25.54 8.40 9.78
CA ILE A 206 26.50 8.27 8.68
C ILE A 206 27.40 9.51 8.60
N GLU A 207 26.87 10.70 8.79
CA GLU A 207 27.64 11.96 8.81
C GLU A 207 28.58 12.05 10.03
N GLU A 208 28.22 11.42 11.14
CA GLU A 208 29.07 11.22 12.32
C GLU A 208 30.16 10.13 12.11
N GLY A 209 30.24 9.54 10.91
CA GLY A 209 31.29 8.59 10.53
C GLY A 209 30.93 7.12 10.72
N GLN A 210 29.67 6.78 11.06
CA GLN A 210 29.25 5.38 11.11
C GLN A 210 29.09 4.80 9.70
N GLN A 211 29.43 3.52 9.55
CA GLN A 211 29.12 2.82 8.30
C GLN A 211 27.60 2.70 8.09
N PRO A 212 27.11 2.87 6.85
CA PRO A 212 25.67 2.84 6.57
C PRO A 212 24.94 1.61 7.12
N GLY A 213 25.54 0.43 7.03
CA GLY A 213 24.98 -0.80 7.57
C GLY A 213 24.85 -0.80 9.09
N ASP A 214 25.77 -0.18 9.82
CA ASP A 214 25.73 -0.10 11.27
C ASP A 214 24.78 1.00 11.75
N ALA A 215 24.69 2.11 11.01
CA ALA A 215 23.70 3.16 11.25
C ALA A 215 22.26 2.60 11.12
N VAL A 216 21.98 1.80 10.08
CA VAL A 216 20.67 1.14 9.90
C VAL A 216 20.42 0.11 11.01
N LYS A 217 21.38 -0.74 11.36
CA LYS A 217 21.24 -1.69 12.47
C LYS A 217 20.94 -1.00 13.79
N ALA A 218 21.55 0.16 14.05
CA ALA A 218 21.29 0.94 15.24
C ALA A 218 19.87 1.52 15.24
N CYS A 219 19.35 1.92 14.07
CA CYS A 219 17.96 2.37 13.90
C CYS A 219 16.95 1.23 14.17
N LEU A 220 17.28 0.00 13.75
CA LEU A 220 16.41 -1.16 13.90
C LEU A 220 16.34 -1.72 15.32
N ARG A 221 17.29 -1.37 16.21
CA ARG A 221 17.28 -1.87 17.58
C ARG A 221 16.03 -1.38 18.30
N PRO A 222 15.22 -2.30 18.86
CA PRO A 222 14.09 -1.89 19.68
C PRO A 222 14.63 -1.14 20.93
N ASP A 223 13.98 -0.08 21.31
CA ASP A 223 14.16 0.47 22.66
C ASP A 223 13.82 -0.63 23.67
N ARG A 224 14.79 -0.97 24.53
CA ARG A 224 14.83 -2.22 25.32
C ARG A 224 13.76 -2.33 26.40
N THR A 225 12.84 -1.41 26.55
CA THR A 225 12.04 -1.27 27.76
C THR A 225 10.63 -1.85 27.71
N GLU A 226 10.03 -2.08 26.53
CA GLU A 226 8.67 -2.63 26.50
C GLU A 226 8.48 -3.58 25.32
N ARG A 227 7.89 -4.77 25.57
CA ARG A 227 7.22 -5.51 24.50
C ARG A 227 5.95 -4.75 24.17
N PRO A 228 5.88 -4.10 23.00
CA PRO A 228 4.69 -3.35 22.65
C PRO A 228 3.51 -4.31 22.55
N ASP A 229 2.35 -3.83 22.96
CA ASP A 229 1.10 -4.50 22.61
C ASP A 229 1.07 -4.65 21.08
N ARG A 230 0.68 -5.84 20.60
CA ARG A 230 0.60 -6.13 19.14
C ARG A 230 -0.32 -5.16 18.38
N PHE A 231 -1.07 -4.34 19.08
CA PHE A 231 -2.02 -3.35 18.56
C PHE A 231 -1.58 -1.91 18.79
N ASP A 232 -0.38 -1.68 19.33
CA ASP A 232 0.17 -0.33 19.47
C ASP A 232 0.46 0.26 18.08
N ARG A 233 -0.39 1.21 17.69
CA ARG A 233 -0.33 1.85 16.37
C ARG A 233 0.96 2.66 16.19
N GLU A 234 1.44 3.32 17.22
CA GLU A 234 2.67 4.12 17.16
C GLU A 234 3.88 3.21 16.96
N TRP A 235 3.91 2.09 17.67
CA TRP A 235 4.94 1.08 17.48
C TRP A 235 4.91 0.48 16.07
N LEU A 236 3.73 0.15 15.53
CA LEU A 236 3.58 -0.40 14.17
C LEU A 236 4.11 0.57 13.12
N VAL A 237 3.74 1.86 13.22
CA VAL A 237 4.18 2.91 12.32
C VAL A 237 5.70 3.11 12.40
N SER A 238 6.25 3.18 13.62
CA SER A 238 7.70 3.32 13.83
C SER A 238 8.49 2.11 13.30
N ASN A 239 7.97 0.90 13.53
CA ASN A 239 8.61 -0.32 13.07
C ASN A 239 8.57 -0.44 11.53
N GLU A 240 7.48 -0.04 10.90
CA GLU A 240 7.37 0.03 9.44
C GLU A 240 8.38 1.01 8.86
N ALA A 241 8.51 2.22 9.43
CA ALA A 241 9.48 3.22 9.00
C ALA A 241 10.93 2.70 9.08
N LYS A 242 11.27 2.05 10.19
CA LYS A 242 12.60 1.44 10.38
C LYS A 242 12.87 0.32 9.37
N ASN A 243 11.89 -0.53 9.11
CA ASN A 243 12.00 -1.60 8.11
C ASN A 243 12.16 -1.05 6.69
N THR A 244 11.55 0.11 6.38
CA THR A 244 11.74 0.82 5.12
C THR A 244 13.20 1.18 4.90
N VAL A 245 13.87 1.76 5.90
CA VAL A 245 15.31 2.10 5.79
C VAL A 245 16.16 0.85 5.55
N ALA A 246 15.84 -0.25 6.22
CA ALA A 246 16.57 -1.52 6.01
C ALA A 246 16.34 -2.07 4.58
N ALA A 247 15.15 -1.88 4.03
CA ALA A 247 14.85 -2.27 2.66
C ALA A 247 15.58 -1.37 1.65
N LEU A 248 15.64 -0.06 1.86
CA LEU A 248 16.45 0.86 1.04
C LEU A 248 17.93 0.46 1.03
N LEU A 249 18.49 0.10 2.20
CA LEU A 249 19.88 -0.39 2.27
C LEU A 249 20.09 -1.66 1.45
N ARG A 250 19.14 -2.61 1.50
CA ARG A 250 19.23 -3.85 0.71
C ARG A 250 19.14 -3.60 -0.79
N HIS A 251 18.28 -2.67 -1.19
CA HIS A 251 18.02 -2.39 -2.60
C HIS A 251 19.14 -1.56 -3.24
N TYR A 252 19.52 -0.44 -2.64
CA TYR A 252 20.48 0.50 -3.21
C TYR A 252 21.92 0.26 -2.75
N GLY A 253 22.11 -0.55 -1.72
CA GLY A 253 23.44 -0.82 -1.15
C GLY A 253 24.00 0.32 -0.31
N ARG A 254 25.18 0.04 0.29
CA ARG A 254 25.79 0.96 1.26
C ARG A 254 26.26 2.27 0.66
N ALA A 255 26.76 2.23 -0.58
CA ALA A 255 27.33 3.42 -1.23
C ALA A 255 26.27 4.45 -1.61
N GLN A 256 25.10 4.01 -2.07
CA GLN A 256 24.04 4.90 -2.57
C GLN A 256 23.07 5.33 -1.47
N LEU A 257 22.99 4.59 -0.35
CA LEU A 257 22.01 4.85 0.71
C LEU A 257 21.97 6.31 1.19
N PRO A 258 23.12 7.00 1.46
CA PRO A 258 23.08 8.39 1.92
C PRO A 258 22.39 9.34 0.95
N ASP A 259 22.64 9.19 -0.36
CA ASP A 259 22.03 10.03 -1.38
C ASP A 259 20.55 9.72 -1.56
N ILE A 260 20.16 8.46 -1.50
CA ILE A 260 18.76 8.05 -1.50
C ILE A 260 18.01 8.64 -0.30
N LEU A 261 18.56 8.56 0.90
CA LEU A 261 17.93 9.13 2.09
C LEU A 261 17.81 10.66 2.01
N ARG A 262 18.81 11.37 1.46
CA ARG A 262 18.70 12.82 1.23
C ARG A 262 17.59 13.18 0.25
N ARG A 263 17.43 12.42 -0.83
CA ARG A 263 16.34 12.59 -1.80
C ARG A 263 14.97 12.29 -1.18
N ALA A 264 14.89 11.31 -0.26
CA ALA A 264 13.67 10.94 0.44
C ALA A 264 13.25 11.95 1.52
N LEU A 265 14.14 12.85 1.94
CA LEU A 265 13.80 13.88 2.93
C LEU A 265 12.97 14.99 2.30
N LEU A 266 11.82 15.24 2.92
CA LEU A 266 10.98 16.37 2.54
C LEU A 266 11.59 17.70 3.01
N PRO A 267 11.58 18.74 2.17
CA PRO A 267 12.12 20.06 2.53
C PRO A 267 11.28 20.74 3.62
N GLN A 268 9.99 20.39 3.72
CA GLN A 268 9.06 20.88 4.74
C GLN A 268 8.21 19.72 5.28
N PRO A 269 7.69 19.82 6.51
CA PRO A 269 6.73 18.84 7.03
C PRO A 269 5.53 18.71 6.09
N PHE A 270 5.15 17.47 5.80
CA PHE A 270 3.95 17.19 5.02
C PHE A 270 2.71 17.49 5.85
N ALA A 271 1.82 18.33 5.32
CA ALA A 271 0.59 18.74 5.99
C ALA A 271 -0.63 18.29 5.19
N ILE A 272 -1.57 17.62 5.86
CA ILE A 272 -2.85 17.24 5.28
C ILE A 272 -3.84 18.38 5.46
N ARG A 273 -4.52 18.74 4.36
CA ARG A 273 -5.57 19.77 4.31
C ARG A 273 -6.86 19.11 3.86
N ARG A 274 -7.94 19.34 4.57
CA ARG A 274 -9.27 18.88 4.14
C ARG A 274 -9.81 19.83 3.06
N GLY A 275 -10.30 19.23 1.97
CA GLY A 275 -11.01 19.93 0.88
C GLY A 275 -12.51 19.95 1.09
#